data_611577d0cbf7d0c97fb3a22f89cc9bdc
#
_entry.id   611577d0cbf7d0c97fb3a22f89cc9bdc
#
_cell.length_a   1.000
_cell.length_b   1.000
_cell.length_c   1.000
_cell.angle_alpha   90.00
_cell.angle_beta   90.00
_cell.angle_gamma   90.00
#
_symmetry.space_group_name_H-M   'P 1'
#
loop_
_entity.id
_entity.type
_entity.pdbx_description
1 polymer ?
#
loop_
_entity_poly.entity_id
_entity_poly.type
_entity_poly.pdbx_seq_one_letter_code
_entity_poly.pdbx_strand_id
1 'polypeptide(L)'
;MPWPEPPRSPLSLVHQKHDNKGRIPTPSEVFMSTGSLSKQIRVTVVGAGIVGSAIAYTLSKRGAAVTVIDKGRPGGGATSHSFAWINATAKHPVSYHNFNRRSLGMWDRFARDLDVDVGLRWGGQMEWAATDAGAAELKLRAEQLHAWGYPCQILNGDQMAKLEPSLTPRQVTAAIYSELDGIVEPTVASEACIRAAATYGATVMLETEVSELPANSGSTTVVAGGERIEADVVVLAGGVDNTLLAEMAGIIIPQRDSPGVVIRSNPITQPILSNVSVVYAPPLEAGRPEIHLRQCLDGSAMIGEGSQESLARDDTQNHANELLSRAAEYVPGLKGATAIPVPVGYRPMPLDGFPVVGFSPKAPNVYLALTHSGVTLAPLLAQLATMEIVDGAQVELLSDFRPSRFDQ
;
A
#
# COMPACT_ATOMS: atom_id res chain seq x y z
N MET A 1 10.52 -44.98 -12.88
CA MET A 1 10.15 -44.98 -14.30
C MET A 1 10.37 -43.56 -14.82
N PRO A 2 11.22 -43.35 -15.82
CA PRO A 2 11.46 -42.03 -16.39
C PRO A 2 10.31 -41.62 -17.32
N TRP A 3 10.05 -40.35 -17.41
CA TRP A 3 9.02 -39.72 -18.26
C TRP A 3 9.35 -39.91 -19.75
N PRO A 4 8.37 -40.12 -20.64
CA PRO A 4 8.62 -40.21 -22.08
C PRO A 4 8.90 -38.83 -22.70
N GLU A 5 9.85 -38.78 -23.62
CA GLU A 5 10.17 -37.58 -24.42
C GLU A 5 9.05 -37.23 -25.41
N PRO A 6 8.84 -35.93 -25.69
CA PRO A 6 7.85 -35.49 -26.69
C PRO A 6 8.35 -35.73 -28.13
N PRO A 7 7.44 -35.97 -29.10
CA PRO A 7 7.80 -36.25 -30.47
C PRO A 7 8.37 -35.04 -31.21
N ARG A 8 9.42 -35.23 -31.98
CA ARG A 8 10.04 -34.22 -32.85
C ARG A 8 9.21 -34.06 -34.14
N SER A 9 8.78 -32.83 -34.41
CA SER A 9 8.17 -32.47 -35.71
C SER A 9 9.26 -32.14 -36.73
N PRO A 10 9.11 -32.49 -38.02
CA PRO A 10 10.10 -32.18 -39.06
C PRO A 10 9.89 -30.73 -39.55
N LEU A 11 10.97 -29.93 -39.44
CA LEU A 11 11.05 -28.61 -40.10
C LEU A 11 11.32 -28.81 -41.57
N SER A 12 10.35 -28.41 -42.42
CA SER A 12 10.55 -28.28 -43.85
C SER A 12 11.36 -27.03 -44.19
N LEU A 13 12.54 -27.23 -44.78
CA LEU A 13 13.38 -26.19 -45.36
C LEU A 13 12.72 -25.61 -46.61
N VAL A 14 12.28 -24.34 -46.52
CA VAL A 14 11.96 -23.54 -47.72
C VAL A 14 13.19 -22.74 -48.11
N HIS A 15 13.79 -23.07 -49.25
CA HIS A 15 14.86 -22.31 -49.89
C HIS A 15 14.31 -20.95 -50.36
N GLN A 16 14.79 -19.86 -49.80
CA GLN A 16 14.73 -18.53 -50.43
C GLN A 16 16.14 -18.07 -50.80
N LYS A 17 16.23 -17.54 -51.99
CA LYS A 17 17.47 -17.10 -52.66
C LYS A 17 18.11 -15.93 -51.92
N HIS A 18 19.43 -16.03 -51.74
CA HIS A 18 20.29 -14.97 -51.26
C HIS A 18 20.33 -13.79 -52.24
N ASP A 19 20.15 -12.57 -51.72
CA ASP A 19 20.84 -11.38 -52.22
C ASP A 19 21.55 -10.64 -51.07
N ASN A 20 22.72 -10.18 -51.41
CA ASN A 20 23.86 -9.93 -50.58
C ASN A 20 23.78 -8.59 -49.82
N LYS A 21 23.87 -8.60 -48.51
CA LYS A 21 24.70 -7.73 -47.61
C LYS A 21 24.29 -8.03 -46.14
N GLY A 22 24.88 -9.08 -45.59
CA GLY A 22 24.67 -9.46 -44.21
C GLY A 22 25.41 -8.55 -43.22
N ARG A 23 24.65 -7.70 -42.56
CA ARG A 23 24.97 -7.22 -41.20
C ARG A 23 23.76 -7.48 -40.33
N ILE A 24 23.90 -8.33 -39.32
CA ILE A 24 22.88 -8.47 -38.27
C ILE A 24 22.86 -7.15 -37.50
N PRO A 25 21.74 -6.41 -37.50
CA PRO A 25 21.68 -5.15 -36.76
C PRO A 25 21.86 -5.44 -35.28
N THR A 26 22.63 -4.60 -34.60
CA THR A 26 22.77 -4.65 -33.13
C THR A 26 21.45 -4.34 -32.45
N PRO A 27 21.21 -4.82 -31.21
CA PRO A 27 19.96 -4.52 -30.49
C PRO A 27 19.61 -3.04 -30.43
N SER A 28 20.59 -2.13 -30.49
CA SER A 28 20.40 -0.68 -30.56
C SER A 28 19.91 -0.18 -31.94
N GLU A 29 20.20 -0.89 -33.04
CA GLU A 29 19.76 -0.49 -34.40
C GLU A 29 18.33 -0.98 -34.70
N VAL A 30 17.85 -2.04 -34.05
CA VAL A 30 16.47 -2.53 -34.17
C VAL A 30 15.48 -1.57 -33.50
N PHE A 31 15.89 -0.83 -32.48
CA PHE A 31 15.05 0.16 -31.81
C PHE A 31 14.93 1.51 -32.53
N MET A 32 15.71 1.77 -33.57
CA MET A 32 15.70 3.05 -34.29
C MET A 32 14.90 3.06 -35.59
N SER A 33 14.15 2.00 -35.93
CA SER A 33 13.49 1.88 -37.22
C SER A 33 11.99 1.59 -37.16
N THR A 34 11.24 2.31 -36.32
CA THR A 34 9.81 2.54 -36.60
C THR A 34 9.45 3.89 -36.00
N GLY A 35 9.69 4.93 -36.79
CA GLY A 35 9.41 6.28 -36.38
C GLY A 35 7.96 6.66 -36.62
N SER A 36 7.22 6.77 -35.62
CA SER A 36 6.37 7.88 -35.25
C SER A 36 6.74 8.11 -33.79
N LEU A 37 7.26 9.26 -33.44
CA LEU A 37 7.34 9.72 -32.05
C LEU A 37 5.90 9.70 -31.53
N SER A 38 5.45 8.57 -30.97
CA SER A 38 4.18 8.53 -30.24
C SER A 38 4.30 9.63 -29.20
N LYS A 39 3.41 10.60 -29.28
CA LYS A 39 3.39 11.72 -28.32
C LYS A 39 3.41 11.13 -26.92
N GLN A 40 4.44 11.47 -26.15
CA GLN A 40 4.58 11.02 -24.77
C GLN A 40 3.32 11.42 -23.99
N ILE A 41 2.65 10.44 -23.36
CA ILE A 41 1.45 10.70 -22.57
C ILE A 41 1.78 11.58 -21.38
N ARG A 42 1.02 12.66 -21.21
CA ARG A 42 1.15 13.60 -20.09
C ARG A 42 0.21 13.16 -18.98
N VAL A 43 0.75 12.89 -17.81
CA VAL A 43 -0.04 12.44 -16.66
C VAL A 43 0.18 13.36 -15.48
N THR A 44 -0.88 13.95 -14.95
CA THR A 44 -0.83 14.69 -13.68
C THR A 44 -1.32 13.78 -12.55
N VAL A 45 -0.47 13.55 -11.56
CA VAL A 45 -0.81 12.78 -10.35
C VAL A 45 -1.08 13.77 -9.21
N VAL A 46 -2.31 13.81 -8.74
CA VAL A 46 -2.73 14.66 -7.61
C VAL A 46 -2.70 13.84 -6.33
N GLY A 47 -1.78 14.19 -5.44
CA GLY A 47 -1.48 13.50 -4.19
C GLY A 47 -0.16 12.74 -4.23
N ALA A 48 0.74 13.06 -3.29
CA ALA A 48 2.03 12.42 -3.08
C ALA A 48 2.05 11.51 -1.81
N GLY A 49 0.90 10.97 -1.41
CA GLY A 49 0.81 9.87 -0.46
C GLY A 49 1.39 8.58 -1.06
N ILE A 50 1.47 7.50 -0.29
CA ILE A 50 2.12 6.25 -0.71
C ILE A 50 1.57 5.70 -2.05
N VAL A 51 0.27 5.82 -2.29
CA VAL A 51 -0.35 5.36 -3.55
C VAL A 51 0.04 6.26 -4.72
N GLY A 52 -0.15 7.57 -4.59
CA GLY A 52 0.18 8.53 -5.67
C GLY A 52 1.67 8.57 -5.99
N SER A 53 2.52 8.53 -4.98
CA SER A 53 3.98 8.47 -5.16
C SER A 53 4.42 7.21 -5.91
N ALA A 54 3.86 6.03 -5.55
CA ALA A 54 4.15 4.78 -6.23
C ALA A 54 3.68 4.79 -7.70
N ILE A 55 2.50 5.35 -7.97
CA ILE A 55 1.96 5.52 -9.33
C ILE A 55 2.85 6.46 -10.13
N ALA A 56 3.21 7.63 -9.59
CA ALA A 56 4.05 8.61 -10.24
C ALA A 56 5.42 8.01 -10.62
N TYR A 57 6.06 7.30 -9.69
CA TYR A 57 7.31 6.60 -9.94
C TYR A 57 7.19 5.60 -11.10
N THR A 58 6.17 4.74 -11.05
CA THR A 58 6.02 3.68 -12.05
C THR A 58 5.69 4.24 -13.44
N LEU A 59 4.84 5.27 -13.52
CA LEU A 59 4.53 5.99 -14.76
C LEU A 59 5.78 6.64 -15.36
N SER A 60 6.55 7.36 -14.53
CA SER A 60 7.79 8.02 -14.99
C SER A 60 8.81 7.00 -15.48
N LYS A 61 9.02 5.91 -14.76
CA LYS A 61 9.88 4.78 -15.15
C LYS A 61 9.45 4.14 -16.47
N ARG A 62 8.14 4.19 -16.80
CA ARG A 62 7.58 3.72 -18.08
C ARG A 62 7.60 4.77 -19.18
N GLY A 63 8.17 5.94 -18.92
CA GLY A 63 8.39 7.01 -19.91
C GLY A 63 7.21 7.96 -20.11
N ALA A 64 6.20 7.98 -19.22
CA ALA A 64 5.19 9.03 -19.23
C ALA A 64 5.78 10.39 -18.78
N ALA A 65 5.27 11.49 -19.33
CA ALA A 65 5.56 12.83 -18.83
C ALA A 65 4.70 13.10 -17.60
N VAL A 66 5.27 12.94 -16.41
CA VAL A 66 4.54 13.01 -15.15
C VAL A 66 4.73 14.36 -14.47
N THR A 67 3.62 14.95 -14.02
CA THR A 67 3.61 16.05 -13.04
C THR A 67 2.94 15.56 -11.76
N VAL A 68 3.64 15.66 -10.64
CA VAL A 68 3.08 15.34 -9.31
C VAL A 68 2.74 16.63 -8.61
N ILE A 69 1.53 16.71 -8.05
CA ILE A 69 1.06 17.87 -7.30
C ILE A 69 0.57 17.40 -5.93
N ASP A 70 1.06 18.02 -4.86
CA ASP A 70 0.57 17.78 -3.50
C ASP A 70 0.52 19.09 -2.71
N LYS A 71 -0.56 19.28 -1.92
CA LYS A 71 -0.73 20.45 -1.05
C LYS A 71 0.23 20.50 0.14
N GLY A 72 0.95 19.41 0.38
CA GLY A 72 1.94 19.29 1.45
C GLY A 72 3.22 18.60 0.95
N ARG A 73 3.76 17.76 1.79
CA ARG A 73 4.98 16.98 1.52
C ARG A 73 4.66 15.52 1.16
N PRO A 74 5.57 14.79 0.49
CA PRO A 74 5.37 13.37 0.22
C PRO A 74 5.08 12.57 1.49
N GLY A 75 4.03 11.75 1.44
CA GLY A 75 3.61 10.94 2.60
C GLY A 75 2.98 11.73 3.75
N GLY A 76 2.70 13.03 3.61
CA GLY A 76 2.25 13.90 4.71
C GLY A 76 0.80 13.68 5.19
N GLY A 77 -0.05 13.07 4.37
CA GLY A 77 -1.46 12.80 4.72
C GLY A 77 -1.63 11.51 5.55
N ALA A 78 -2.65 10.71 5.22
CA ALA A 78 -2.93 9.43 5.89
C ALA A 78 -1.71 8.50 5.99
N THR A 79 -0.77 8.63 5.08
CA THR A 79 0.46 7.84 5.03
C THR A 79 1.32 8.01 6.28
N SER A 80 1.49 9.25 6.79
CA SER A 80 2.29 9.54 7.99
C SER A 80 1.64 9.05 9.29
N HIS A 81 0.33 8.81 9.28
CA HIS A 81 -0.45 8.32 10.41
C HIS A 81 -0.73 6.81 10.31
N SER A 82 -0.23 6.16 9.24
CA SER A 82 -0.48 4.75 9.01
C SER A 82 0.37 3.89 9.95
N PHE A 83 -0.25 2.88 10.55
CA PHE A 83 0.47 1.81 11.23
C PHE A 83 1.41 1.04 10.27
N ALA A 84 1.12 1.12 8.96
CA ALA A 84 1.96 0.60 7.87
C ALA A 84 2.23 -0.90 7.92
N TRP A 85 1.23 -1.67 8.31
CA TRP A 85 1.23 -3.11 8.27
C TRP A 85 0.90 -3.59 6.85
N ILE A 86 1.81 -4.37 6.26
CA ILE A 86 1.65 -5.02 4.98
C ILE A 86 1.05 -6.40 5.25
N ASN A 87 -0.22 -6.61 4.90
CA ASN A 87 -0.93 -7.84 5.25
C ASN A 87 -2.07 -8.17 4.29
N ALA A 88 -2.52 -9.44 4.37
CA ALA A 88 -3.77 -9.90 3.77
C ALA A 88 -4.66 -10.66 4.76
N THR A 89 -4.25 -10.81 6.03
CA THR A 89 -4.89 -11.64 7.05
C THR A 89 -6.30 -11.22 7.42
N ALA A 90 -6.59 -9.92 7.43
CA ALA A 90 -7.89 -9.37 7.81
C ALA A 90 -8.64 -8.77 6.60
N LYS A 91 -8.48 -9.36 5.41
CA LYS A 91 -9.09 -8.86 4.16
C LYS A 91 -10.17 -9.82 3.69
N HIS A 92 -11.42 -9.35 3.62
CA HIS A 92 -12.60 -10.09 3.17
C HIS A 92 -13.33 -9.29 2.08
N PRO A 93 -13.96 -9.92 1.09
CA PRO A 93 -13.99 -11.35 0.78
C PRO A 93 -12.65 -11.88 0.21
N VAL A 94 -12.64 -13.15 -0.22
CA VAL A 94 -11.44 -13.81 -0.77
C VAL A 94 -10.84 -13.08 -1.97
N SER A 95 -11.64 -12.42 -2.80
CA SER A 95 -11.15 -11.59 -3.93
C SER A 95 -10.29 -10.43 -3.41
N TYR A 96 -10.73 -9.74 -2.36
CA TYR A 96 -9.97 -8.67 -1.74
C TYR A 96 -8.74 -9.17 -0.98
N HIS A 97 -8.84 -10.32 -0.31
CA HIS A 97 -7.69 -11.02 0.28
C HIS A 97 -6.62 -11.31 -0.79
N ASN A 98 -7.00 -11.95 -1.89
CA ASN A 98 -6.10 -12.28 -2.99
C ASN A 98 -5.48 -11.04 -3.65
N PHE A 99 -6.23 -9.95 -3.74
CA PHE A 99 -5.75 -8.67 -4.25
C PHE A 99 -4.62 -8.11 -3.36
N ASN A 100 -4.82 -8.08 -2.03
CA ASN A 100 -3.79 -7.67 -1.08
C ASN A 100 -2.59 -8.63 -1.09
N ARG A 101 -2.82 -9.94 -1.06
CA ARG A 101 -1.77 -10.96 -1.09
C ARG A 101 -0.86 -10.84 -2.31
N ARG A 102 -1.44 -10.55 -3.49
CA ARG A 102 -0.65 -10.30 -4.70
C ARG A 102 0.29 -9.12 -4.53
N SER A 103 -0.17 -8.07 -3.89
CA SER A 103 0.64 -6.88 -3.62
C SER A 103 1.77 -7.14 -2.62
N LEU A 104 1.54 -7.99 -1.61
CA LEU A 104 2.59 -8.40 -0.67
C LEU A 104 3.82 -8.93 -1.43
N GLY A 105 3.61 -9.86 -2.35
CA GLY A 105 4.69 -10.46 -3.14
C GLY A 105 5.44 -9.48 -4.07
N MET A 106 4.96 -8.26 -4.21
CA MET A 106 5.60 -7.22 -5.03
C MET A 106 6.52 -6.30 -4.23
N TRP A 107 6.35 -6.22 -2.90
CA TRP A 107 7.06 -5.25 -2.06
C TRP A 107 8.58 -5.42 -2.09
N ASP A 108 9.11 -6.64 -2.07
CA ASP A 108 10.57 -6.87 -2.12
C ASP A 108 11.22 -6.26 -3.36
N ARG A 109 10.61 -6.51 -4.51
CA ARG A 109 11.10 -5.95 -5.76
C ARG A 109 10.91 -4.44 -5.80
N PHE A 110 9.73 -3.96 -5.37
CA PHE A 110 9.41 -2.54 -5.38
C PHE A 110 10.37 -1.74 -4.48
N ALA A 111 10.61 -2.21 -3.25
CA ALA A 111 11.53 -1.58 -2.31
C ALA A 111 12.97 -1.57 -2.82
N ARG A 112 13.43 -2.69 -3.38
CA ARG A 112 14.76 -2.81 -3.96
C ARG A 112 15.00 -1.86 -5.14
N ASP A 113 13.97 -1.66 -5.97
CA ASP A 113 14.03 -0.77 -7.13
C ASP A 113 14.11 0.71 -6.71
N LEU A 114 13.82 1.08 -5.47
CA LEU A 114 13.92 2.44 -4.94
C LEU A 114 15.33 2.82 -4.47
N ASP A 115 16.23 1.83 -4.35
CA ASP A 115 17.66 1.99 -3.99
C ASP A 115 17.90 2.74 -2.66
N VAL A 116 16.96 2.65 -1.73
CA VAL A 116 17.08 3.15 -0.34
C VAL A 116 16.40 2.19 0.62
N ASP A 117 16.86 2.13 1.89
CA ASP A 117 16.15 1.35 2.90
C ASP A 117 14.84 2.06 3.28
N VAL A 118 13.75 1.55 2.80
CA VAL A 118 12.39 2.03 3.12
C VAL A 118 11.83 1.40 4.40
N GLY A 119 12.66 0.73 5.18
CA GLY A 119 12.23 0.06 6.41
C GLY A 119 11.35 -1.16 6.18
N LEU A 120 11.42 -1.79 4.99
CA LEU A 120 10.70 -3.04 4.74
C LEU A 120 11.27 -4.16 5.60
N ARG A 121 10.42 -4.78 6.41
CA ARG A 121 10.78 -5.89 7.30
C ARG A 121 9.70 -6.97 7.23
N TRP A 122 10.16 -8.19 6.99
CA TRP A 122 9.34 -9.41 7.01
C TRP A 122 9.65 -10.18 8.28
N GLY A 123 8.76 -10.17 9.23
CA GLY A 123 8.88 -10.93 10.47
C GLY A 123 7.53 -11.52 10.87
N GLY A 124 6.53 -11.31 10.02
CA GLY A 124 5.17 -11.78 10.31
C GLY A 124 4.46 -10.99 11.40
N GLN A 125 3.24 -11.43 11.67
CA GLN A 125 2.39 -10.90 12.73
C GLN A 125 2.10 -11.99 13.75
N MET A 126 2.27 -11.65 15.03
CA MET A 126 1.88 -12.46 16.16
C MET A 126 0.63 -11.88 16.81
N GLU A 127 -0.41 -12.68 16.92
CA GLU A 127 -1.63 -12.36 17.65
C GLU A 127 -2.01 -13.50 18.59
N TRP A 128 -2.55 -13.21 19.76
CA TRP A 128 -2.99 -14.26 20.68
C TRP A 128 -4.29 -13.90 21.39
N ALA A 129 -4.94 -14.91 21.93
CA ALA A 129 -6.13 -14.80 22.75
C ALA A 129 -5.84 -15.26 24.16
N ALA A 130 -6.43 -14.57 25.14
CA ALA A 130 -6.36 -14.89 26.56
C ALA A 130 -7.59 -15.68 27.06
N THR A 131 -8.60 -15.89 26.21
CA THR A 131 -9.85 -16.58 26.55
C THR A 131 -10.15 -17.71 25.56
N ASP A 132 -10.96 -18.67 25.98
CA ASP A 132 -11.39 -19.78 25.11
C ASP A 132 -12.22 -19.29 23.92
N ALA A 133 -13.07 -18.27 24.12
CA ALA A 133 -13.84 -17.67 23.03
C ALA A 133 -12.93 -17.04 21.99
N GLY A 134 -11.99 -16.18 22.40
CA GLY A 134 -11.02 -15.58 21.49
C GLY A 134 -10.11 -16.62 20.82
N ALA A 135 -9.73 -17.70 21.53
CA ALA A 135 -8.96 -18.79 20.93
C ALA A 135 -9.76 -19.53 19.85
N ALA A 136 -11.07 -19.70 20.04
CA ALA A 136 -11.94 -20.30 19.03
C ALA A 136 -12.04 -19.41 17.77
N GLU A 137 -12.17 -18.09 17.94
CA GLU A 137 -12.18 -17.12 16.84
C GLU A 137 -10.85 -17.12 16.05
N LEU A 138 -9.71 -17.14 16.76
CA LEU A 138 -8.39 -17.23 16.10
C LEU A 138 -8.25 -18.52 15.29
N LYS A 139 -8.71 -19.67 15.83
CA LYS A 139 -8.66 -20.95 15.12
C LYS A 139 -9.52 -20.94 13.87
N LEU A 140 -10.77 -20.43 13.97
CA LEU A 140 -11.64 -20.30 12.81
C LEU A 140 -11.04 -19.42 11.73
N ARG A 141 -10.42 -18.31 12.12
CA ARG A 141 -9.70 -17.43 11.17
C ARG A 141 -8.50 -18.13 10.53
N ALA A 142 -7.73 -18.91 11.28
CA ALA A 142 -6.63 -19.70 10.74
C ALA A 142 -7.09 -20.74 9.73
N GLU A 143 -8.19 -21.46 10.03
CA GLU A 143 -8.80 -22.43 9.11
C GLU A 143 -9.22 -21.75 7.79
N GLN A 144 -9.83 -20.57 7.88
CA GLN A 144 -10.21 -19.79 6.70
C GLN A 144 -8.98 -19.35 5.88
N LEU A 145 -7.92 -18.86 6.52
CA LEU A 145 -6.67 -18.47 5.85
C LEU A 145 -6.02 -19.67 5.17
N HIS A 146 -6.00 -20.84 5.81
CA HIS A 146 -5.51 -22.07 5.21
C HIS A 146 -6.34 -22.47 3.98
N ALA A 147 -7.68 -22.39 4.07
CA ALA A 147 -8.55 -22.65 2.92
C ALA A 147 -8.29 -21.70 1.73
N TRP A 148 -7.83 -20.50 2.01
CA TRP A 148 -7.40 -19.53 0.98
C TRP A 148 -5.93 -19.68 0.57
N GLY A 149 -5.21 -20.66 1.13
CA GLY A 149 -3.79 -20.90 0.86
C GLY A 149 -2.87 -19.82 1.43
N TYR A 150 -3.30 -19.12 2.49
CA TYR A 150 -2.46 -18.16 3.20
C TYR A 150 -1.78 -18.86 4.39
N PRO A 151 -0.43 -18.89 4.45
CA PRO A 151 0.25 -19.59 5.52
C PRO A 151 0.12 -18.85 6.84
N CYS A 152 -0.32 -19.57 7.85
CA CYS A 152 -0.28 -19.14 9.24
C CYS A 152 -0.13 -20.37 10.15
N GLN A 153 0.36 -20.16 11.36
CA GLN A 153 0.59 -21.21 12.35
C GLN A 153 -0.27 -20.93 13.59
N ILE A 154 -0.94 -21.98 14.08
CA ILE A 154 -1.59 -21.92 15.39
C ILE A 154 -0.55 -22.38 16.41
N LEU A 155 -0.31 -21.57 17.43
CA LEU A 155 0.70 -21.78 18.45
C LEU A 155 0.06 -21.87 19.85
N ASN A 156 0.68 -22.64 20.73
CA ASN A 156 0.44 -22.54 22.16
C ASN A 156 1.39 -21.52 22.81
N GLY A 157 1.25 -21.29 24.12
CA GLY A 157 2.04 -20.31 24.86
C GLY A 157 3.56 -20.57 24.80
N ASP A 158 3.98 -21.83 24.89
CA ASP A 158 5.42 -22.20 24.85
C ASP A 158 6.01 -21.97 23.45
N GLN A 159 5.25 -22.31 22.41
CA GLN A 159 5.65 -22.09 21.03
C GLN A 159 5.71 -20.59 20.69
N MET A 160 4.75 -19.81 21.19
CA MET A 160 4.75 -18.36 21.07
C MET A 160 5.97 -17.73 21.76
N ALA A 161 6.24 -18.12 23.02
CA ALA A 161 7.40 -17.62 23.78
C ALA A 161 8.73 -17.99 23.14
N LYS A 162 8.81 -19.17 22.51
CA LYS A 162 10.00 -19.58 21.73
C LYS A 162 10.18 -18.78 20.46
N LEU A 163 9.08 -18.47 19.76
CA LEU A 163 9.12 -17.69 18.54
C LEU A 163 9.44 -16.22 18.81
N GLU A 164 8.81 -15.62 19.85
CA GLU A 164 9.03 -14.21 20.21
C GLU A 164 9.28 -14.06 21.72
N PRO A 165 10.54 -14.25 22.14
CA PRO A 165 10.91 -14.23 23.56
C PRO A 165 10.85 -12.84 24.20
N SER A 166 10.68 -11.77 23.42
CA SER A 166 10.55 -10.40 23.94
C SER A 166 9.17 -10.13 24.54
N LEU A 167 8.20 -11.01 24.31
CA LEU A 167 6.84 -10.83 24.81
C LEU A 167 6.66 -11.47 26.20
N THR A 168 5.90 -10.80 27.05
CA THR A 168 5.49 -11.30 28.37
C THR A 168 3.97 -11.31 28.50
N PRO A 169 3.26 -12.19 27.75
CA PRO A 169 1.81 -12.27 27.85
C PRO A 169 1.39 -12.79 29.23
N ARG A 170 0.30 -12.25 29.79
CA ARG A 170 -0.26 -12.74 31.06
C ARG A 170 -0.85 -14.14 30.93
N GLN A 171 -1.56 -14.37 29.83
CA GLN A 171 -2.22 -15.63 29.48
C GLN A 171 -2.24 -15.82 27.97
N VAL A 172 -1.97 -17.03 27.52
CA VAL A 172 -2.09 -17.44 26.11
C VAL A 172 -2.90 -18.72 26.04
N THR A 173 -4.15 -18.61 25.60
CA THR A 173 -5.02 -19.78 25.32
C THR A 173 -4.72 -20.33 23.92
N ALA A 174 -4.51 -19.47 22.94
CA ALA A 174 -3.99 -19.78 21.62
C ALA A 174 -3.34 -18.54 21.02
N ALA A 175 -2.40 -18.75 20.10
CA ALA A 175 -1.83 -17.69 19.29
C ALA A 175 -1.87 -18.08 17.80
N ILE A 176 -1.86 -17.07 16.92
CA ILE A 176 -1.70 -17.23 15.49
C ILE A 176 -0.46 -16.41 15.05
N TYR A 177 0.38 -17.04 14.24
CA TYR A 177 1.51 -16.39 13.60
C TYR A 177 1.33 -16.41 12.09
N SER A 178 1.25 -15.21 11.47
CA SER A 178 1.10 -15.01 10.02
C SER A 178 2.44 -14.59 9.45
N GLU A 179 3.19 -15.52 8.89
CA GLU A 179 4.60 -15.34 8.50
C GLU A 179 4.82 -14.41 7.30
N LEU A 180 3.82 -14.25 6.43
CA LEU A 180 3.92 -13.38 5.23
C LEU A 180 3.71 -11.91 5.52
N ASP A 181 3.28 -11.55 6.71
CA ASP A 181 3.02 -10.18 7.07
C ASP A 181 4.32 -9.40 7.31
N GLY A 182 4.30 -8.11 7.03
CA GLY A 182 5.46 -7.25 7.20
C GLY A 182 5.09 -5.81 7.51
N ILE A 183 6.10 -4.97 7.59
CA ILE A 183 5.98 -3.53 7.80
C ILE A 183 6.88 -2.77 6.83
N VAL A 184 6.59 -1.49 6.66
CA VAL A 184 7.42 -0.55 5.90
C VAL A 184 7.35 0.83 6.57
N GLU A 185 8.30 1.71 6.30
CA GLU A 185 8.18 3.13 6.64
C GLU A 185 7.55 3.89 5.46
N PRO A 186 6.23 4.11 5.49
CA PRO A 186 5.50 4.50 4.28
C PRO A 186 5.80 5.93 3.85
N THR A 187 6.19 6.81 4.78
CA THR A 187 6.64 8.17 4.44
C THR A 187 7.98 8.12 3.71
N VAL A 188 8.94 7.32 4.22
CA VAL A 188 10.24 7.13 3.56
C VAL A 188 10.07 6.53 2.16
N ALA A 189 9.17 5.53 2.03
CA ALA A 189 8.85 4.93 0.74
C ALA A 189 8.22 5.94 -0.24
N SER A 190 7.31 6.81 0.24
CA SER A 190 6.71 7.87 -0.58
C SER A 190 7.75 8.87 -1.07
N GLU A 191 8.62 9.35 -0.18
CA GLU A 191 9.71 10.26 -0.53
C GLU A 191 10.70 9.62 -1.53
N ALA A 192 11.02 8.33 -1.33
CA ALA A 192 11.87 7.58 -2.25
C ALA A 192 11.23 7.46 -3.65
N CYS A 193 9.94 7.17 -3.72
CA CYS A 193 9.18 7.13 -4.98
C CYS A 193 9.21 8.47 -5.70
N ILE A 194 8.98 9.58 -4.99
CA ILE A 194 9.00 10.93 -5.58
C ILE A 194 10.41 11.30 -6.08
N ARG A 195 11.46 11.02 -5.30
CA ARG A 195 12.84 11.21 -5.77
C ARG A 195 13.13 10.38 -7.01
N ALA A 196 12.74 9.10 -7.01
CA ALA A 196 12.92 8.22 -8.16
C ALA A 196 12.12 8.71 -9.38
N ALA A 197 10.88 9.17 -9.21
CA ALA A 197 10.08 9.76 -10.29
C ALA A 197 10.80 10.98 -10.91
N ALA A 198 11.36 11.86 -10.07
CA ALA A 198 12.13 13.03 -10.54
C ALA A 198 13.38 12.63 -11.33
N THR A 199 14.09 11.55 -10.97
CA THR A 199 15.24 11.05 -11.78
C THR A 199 14.82 10.53 -13.14
N TYR A 200 13.55 10.10 -13.30
CA TYR A 200 12.93 9.74 -14.58
C TYR A 200 12.27 10.93 -15.28
N GLY A 201 12.48 12.15 -14.81
CA GLY A 201 12.04 13.38 -15.46
C GLY A 201 10.67 13.89 -15.02
N ALA A 202 10.10 13.38 -13.91
CA ALA A 202 8.86 13.94 -13.38
C ALA A 202 9.07 15.36 -12.84
N THR A 203 8.09 16.23 -13.10
CA THR A 203 7.96 17.52 -12.43
C THR A 203 7.25 17.33 -11.10
N VAL A 204 7.76 17.93 -10.03
CA VAL A 204 7.20 17.78 -8.67
C VAL A 204 6.85 19.14 -8.11
N MET A 205 5.57 19.36 -7.81
CA MET A 205 5.00 20.58 -7.25
C MET A 205 4.43 20.24 -5.86
N LEU A 206 5.23 20.47 -4.83
CA LEU A 206 4.82 20.30 -3.44
C LEU A 206 4.33 21.63 -2.86
N GLU A 207 3.62 21.55 -1.71
CA GLU A 207 3.01 22.72 -1.07
C GLU A 207 2.12 23.50 -2.03
N THR A 208 1.52 22.79 -3.00
CA THR A 208 0.74 23.32 -4.11
C THR A 208 -0.62 22.66 -4.14
N GLU A 209 -1.68 23.43 -3.89
CA GLU A 209 -3.05 22.94 -3.87
C GLU A 209 -3.68 23.01 -5.26
N VAL A 210 -4.43 21.97 -5.63
CA VAL A 210 -5.28 21.96 -6.82
C VAL A 210 -6.56 22.73 -6.50
N SER A 211 -6.83 23.77 -7.29
CA SER A 211 -8.00 24.62 -7.12
C SER A 211 -9.12 24.35 -8.13
N GLU A 212 -8.76 23.83 -9.32
CA GLU A 212 -9.74 23.50 -10.36
C GLU A 212 -9.32 22.23 -11.12
N LEU A 213 -10.29 21.42 -11.45
CA LEU A 213 -10.13 20.23 -12.27
C LEU A 213 -11.32 20.08 -13.23
N PRO A 214 -11.47 20.95 -14.22
CA PRO A 214 -12.56 20.85 -15.17
C PRO A 214 -12.37 19.60 -16.04
N ALA A 215 -13.31 18.67 -15.97
CA ALA A 215 -13.32 17.48 -16.81
C ALA A 215 -13.92 17.83 -18.18
N ASN A 216 -13.10 17.87 -19.21
CA ASN A 216 -13.51 18.00 -20.60
C ASN A 216 -13.16 16.73 -21.40
N SER A 217 -13.91 16.45 -22.47
CA SER A 217 -13.56 15.35 -23.38
C SER A 217 -12.27 15.69 -24.16
N GLY A 218 -11.21 14.90 -23.97
CA GLY A 218 -9.98 14.97 -24.79
C GLY A 218 -8.71 15.38 -24.07
N SER A 219 -8.67 16.45 -23.29
CA SER A 219 -7.57 16.81 -22.38
C SER A 219 -8.12 17.50 -21.16
N THR A 220 -7.41 17.38 -20.05
CA THR A 220 -7.82 17.99 -18.78
C THR A 220 -6.78 19.02 -18.37
N THR A 221 -7.24 20.21 -18.00
CA THR A 221 -6.38 21.25 -17.42
C THR A 221 -6.53 21.19 -15.90
N VAL A 222 -5.44 20.94 -15.19
CA VAL A 222 -5.40 21.07 -13.72
C VAL A 222 -4.93 22.47 -13.38
N VAL A 223 -5.64 23.20 -12.52
CA VAL A 223 -5.18 24.49 -11.99
C VAL A 223 -4.64 24.25 -10.58
N ALA A 224 -3.36 24.57 -10.39
CA ALA A 224 -2.70 24.39 -9.11
C ALA A 224 -1.68 25.51 -8.86
N GLY A 225 -1.70 26.13 -7.69
CA GLY A 225 -0.80 27.24 -7.37
C GLY A 225 -0.90 28.44 -8.31
N GLY A 226 -2.04 28.61 -9.00
CA GLY A 226 -2.25 29.63 -10.03
C GLY A 226 -1.73 29.26 -11.43
N GLU A 227 -1.09 28.12 -11.61
CA GLU A 227 -0.62 27.61 -12.89
C GLU A 227 -1.66 26.68 -13.55
N ARG A 228 -1.67 26.66 -14.88
CA ARG A 228 -2.52 25.75 -15.68
C ARG A 228 -1.66 24.64 -16.26
N ILE A 229 -1.96 23.41 -15.87
CA ILE A 229 -1.17 22.22 -16.23
C ILE A 229 -2.04 21.34 -17.12
N GLU A 230 -1.60 21.18 -18.38
CA GLU A 230 -2.27 20.35 -19.36
C GLU A 230 -1.90 18.88 -19.16
N ALA A 231 -2.89 18.00 -19.06
CA ALA A 231 -2.71 16.55 -18.92
C ALA A 231 -3.60 15.79 -19.90
N ASP A 232 -3.10 14.67 -20.40
CA ASP A 232 -3.91 13.71 -21.17
C ASP A 232 -4.69 12.80 -20.19
N VAL A 233 -4.11 12.54 -19.00
CA VAL A 233 -4.75 11.82 -17.88
C VAL A 233 -4.44 12.50 -16.56
N VAL A 234 -5.44 12.60 -15.68
CA VAL A 234 -5.25 13.03 -14.29
C VAL A 234 -5.54 11.86 -13.36
N VAL A 235 -4.58 11.53 -12.48
CA VAL A 235 -4.72 10.51 -11.44
C VAL A 235 -5.06 11.18 -10.12
N LEU A 236 -6.23 10.86 -9.55
CA LEU A 236 -6.64 11.32 -8.23
C LEU A 236 -6.20 10.32 -7.15
N ALA A 237 -5.16 10.67 -6.41
CA ALA A 237 -4.57 9.89 -5.31
C ALA A 237 -4.48 10.71 -4.00
N GLY A 238 -5.34 11.71 -3.83
CA GLY A 238 -5.39 12.66 -2.70
C GLY A 238 -5.90 12.07 -1.38
N GLY A 239 -6.10 10.76 -1.29
CA GLY A 239 -6.53 10.11 -0.05
C GLY A 239 -7.93 10.59 0.37
N VAL A 240 -8.05 11.15 1.59
CA VAL A 240 -9.34 11.66 2.09
C VAL A 240 -9.91 12.82 1.26
N ASP A 241 -9.03 13.59 0.60
CA ASP A 241 -9.46 14.69 -0.26
C ASP A 241 -9.97 14.22 -1.63
N ASN A 242 -9.89 12.92 -1.96
CA ASN A 242 -10.35 12.42 -3.26
C ASN A 242 -11.84 12.70 -3.51
N THR A 243 -12.68 12.78 -2.48
CA THR A 243 -14.08 13.17 -2.65
C THR A 243 -14.19 14.58 -3.24
N LEU A 244 -13.51 15.56 -2.65
CA LEU A 244 -13.53 16.96 -3.13
C LEU A 244 -12.86 17.10 -4.50
N LEU A 245 -11.73 16.42 -4.72
CA LEU A 245 -11.03 16.42 -6.01
C LEU A 245 -11.88 15.80 -7.12
N ALA A 246 -12.59 14.71 -6.83
CA ALA A 246 -13.48 14.06 -7.77
C ALA A 246 -14.71 14.93 -8.10
N GLU A 247 -15.26 15.64 -7.11
CA GLU A 247 -16.37 16.59 -7.30
C GLU A 247 -15.99 17.72 -8.27
N MET A 248 -14.74 18.23 -8.24
CA MET A 248 -14.26 19.22 -9.21
C MET A 248 -14.31 18.70 -10.66
N ALA A 249 -14.23 17.37 -10.86
CA ALA A 249 -14.36 16.71 -12.15
C ALA A 249 -15.77 16.16 -12.43
N GLY A 250 -16.77 16.50 -11.59
CA GLY A 250 -18.14 16.01 -11.72
C GLY A 250 -18.32 14.54 -11.36
N ILE A 251 -17.40 13.96 -10.60
CA ILE A 251 -17.41 12.55 -10.17
C ILE A 251 -17.79 12.48 -8.69
N ILE A 252 -18.67 11.55 -8.33
CA ILE A 252 -19.08 11.34 -6.93
C ILE A 252 -18.39 10.06 -6.42
N ILE A 253 -17.52 10.22 -5.43
CA ILE A 253 -16.87 9.11 -4.73
C ILE A 253 -17.11 9.28 -3.23
N PRO A 254 -18.07 8.54 -2.67
CA PRO A 254 -18.38 8.66 -1.25
C PRO A 254 -17.32 7.98 -0.38
N GLN A 255 -16.87 8.67 0.65
CA GLN A 255 -16.03 8.13 1.70
C GLN A 255 -16.75 8.22 3.05
N ARG A 256 -16.50 7.27 3.94
CA ARG A 256 -16.93 7.33 5.33
C ARG A 256 -15.83 7.91 6.22
N ASP A 257 -16.22 8.53 7.31
CA ASP A 257 -15.29 8.98 8.34
C ASP A 257 -14.61 7.76 9.00
N SER A 258 -13.30 7.76 9.06
CA SER A 258 -12.52 6.66 9.61
C SER A 258 -11.26 7.20 10.30
N PRO A 259 -11.42 7.77 11.51
CA PRO A 259 -10.28 8.23 12.31
C PRO A 259 -9.41 7.05 12.75
N GLY A 260 -8.16 7.33 13.07
CA GLY A 260 -7.24 6.38 13.64
C GLY A 260 -6.26 7.08 14.56
N VAL A 261 -6.14 6.55 15.78
CA VAL A 261 -5.20 7.05 16.78
C VAL A 261 -4.06 6.06 16.91
N VAL A 262 -2.86 6.58 16.80
CA VAL A 262 -1.61 5.87 17.14
C VAL A 262 -0.75 6.79 17.98
N ILE A 263 0.13 6.19 18.74
CA ILE A 263 1.18 6.92 19.46
C ILE A 263 2.54 6.44 19.01
N ARG A 264 3.58 7.22 19.31
CA ARG A 264 4.97 6.80 19.16
C ARG A 264 5.67 6.81 20.51
N SER A 265 6.71 6.03 20.66
CA SER A 265 7.68 6.24 21.72
C SER A 265 8.84 7.13 21.23
N ASN A 266 9.65 7.67 22.16
CA ASN A 266 11.00 8.07 21.79
C ASN A 266 11.78 6.87 21.23
N PRO A 267 12.84 7.09 20.42
CA PRO A 267 13.69 6.01 19.91
C PRO A 267 14.27 5.14 21.04
N ILE A 268 14.22 3.82 20.82
CA ILE A 268 14.74 2.79 21.73
C ILE A 268 15.89 2.11 20.98
N THR A 269 17.06 2.09 21.62
CA THR A 269 18.30 1.62 20.98
C THR A 269 18.28 0.11 20.69
N GLN A 270 17.62 -0.66 21.54
CA GLN A 270 17.54 -2.11 21.40
C GLN A 270 16.25 -2.51 20.66
N PRO A 271 16.28 -3.62 19.91
CA PRO A 271 15.04 -4.18 19.38
C PRO A 271 14.05 -4.51 20.49
N ILE A 272 12.82 -4.02 20.39
CA ILE A 272 11.74 -4.33 21.34
C ILE A 272 11.01 -5.63 20.98
N LEU A 273 11.15 -6.08 19.75
CA LEU A 273 10.69 -7.37 19.23
C LEU A 273 11.89 -8.11 18.65
N SER A 274 12.00 -9.42 18.90
CA SER A 274 13.15 -10.21 18.47
C SER A 274 13.01 -10.75 17.05
N ASN A 275 11.82 -11.24 16.71
CA ASN A 275 11.61 -12.00 15.47
C ASN A 275 10.37 -11.55 14.69
N VAL A 276 9.32 -11.05 15.36
CA VAL A 276 8.10 -10.63 14.69
C VAL A 276 8.12 -9.13 14.35
N SER A 277 7.46 -8.76 13.27
CA SER A 277 7.34 -7.35 12.84
C SER A 277 6.15 -6.64 13.47
N VAL A 278 5.07 -7.37 13.73
CA VAL A 278 3.82 -6.83 14.27
C VAL A 278 3.32 -7.71 15.38
N VAL A 279 2.88 -7.09 16.46
CA VAL A 279 2.21 -7.75 17.59
C VAL A 279 0.79 -7.22 17.69
N TYR A 280 -0.15 -8.13 17.90
CA TYR A 280 -1.55 -7.85 18.19
C TYR A 280 -1.93 -8.53 19.50
N ALA A 281 -2.04 -7.75 20.55
CA ALA A 281 -2.24 -8.24 21.92
C ALA A 281 -3.71 -8.09 22.34
N PRO A 282 -4.29 -9.10 23.02
CA PRO A 282 -5.65 -8.98 23.57
C PRO A 282 -5.71 -7.87 24.63
N PRO A 283 -6.90 -7.35 24.97
CA PRO A 283 -7.04 -6.37 26.03
C PRO A 283 -6.56 -6.91 27.38
N LEU A 284 -5.90 -6.07 28.17
CA LEU A 284 -5.46 -6.39 29.54
C LEU A 284 -6.65 -6.56 30.49
N GLU A 285 -7.75 -5.86 30.21
CA GLU A 285 -8.95 -5.80 31.02
C GLU A 285 -10.18 -5.90 30.11
N ALA A 286 -11.25 -6.50 30.62
CA ALA A 286 -12.52 -6.59 29.91
C ALA A 286 -13.05 -5.19 29.55
N GLY A 287 -13.50 -5.03 28.31
CA GLY A 287 -14.04 -3.76 27.80
C GLY A 287 -12.99 -2.76 27.30
N ARG A 288 -11.70 -3.06 27.42
CA ARG A 288 -10.65 -2.28 26.77
C ARG A 288 -10.39 -2.81 25.35
N PRO A 289 -9.95 -1.96 24.41
CA PRO A 289 -9.54 -2.43 23.08
C PRO A 289 -8.22 -3.21 23.14
N GLU A 290 -8.03 -4.07 22.16
CA GLU A 290 -6.77 -4.73 21.84
C GLU A 290 -5.69 -3.70 21.49
N ILE A 291 -4.42 -4.09 21.68
CA ILE A 291 -3.26 -3.27 21.36
C ILE A 291 -2.49 -3.87 20.19
N HIS A 292 -2.11 -3.05 19.24
CA HIS A 292 -1.18 -3.44 18.19
C HIS A 292 0.06 -2.55 18.22
N LEU A 293 1.22 -3.16 17.96
CA LEU A 293 2.48 -2.45 17.99
C LEU A 293 3.50 -3.00 16.99
N ARG A 294 4.40 -2.13 16.57
CA ARG A 294 5.60 -2.44 15.79
C ARG A 294 6.75 -1.53 16.19
N GLN A 295 7.98 -1.91 15.85
CA GLN A 295 9.11 -1.00 15.91
C GLN A 295 9.36 -0.35 14.55
N CYS A 296 9.62 0.96 14.56
CA CYS A 296 9.94 1.76 13.39
C CYS A 296 11.44 1.72 13.07
N LEU A 297 11.81 2.17 11.87
CA LEU A 297 13.22 2.22 11.43
C LEU A 297 14.09 3.13 12.30
N ASP A 298 13.52 4.20 12.85
CA ASP A 298 14.20 5.13 13.76
C ASP A 298 14.33 4.59 15.20
N GLY A 299 13.92 3.35 15.45
CA GLY A 299 13.92 2.71 16.74
C GLY A 299 12.73 3.05 17.64
N SER A 300 11.86 3.98 17.28
CA SER A 300 10.65 4.25 18.06
C SER A 300 9.65 3.09 17.93
N ALA A 301 8.82 2.88 18.94
CA ALA A 301 7.64 2.03 18.81
C ALA A 301 6.47 2.84 18.26
N MET A 302 5.70 2.27 17.36
CA MET A 302 4.38 2.75 16.98
C MET A 302 3.34 1.82 17.59
N ILE A 303 2.39 2.39 18.33
CA ILE A 303 1.40 1.66 19.12
C ILE A 303 0.02 2.23 18.77
N GLY A 304 -0.93 1.37 18.51
CA GLY A 304 -2.33 1.72 18.32
C GLY A 304 -3.24 0.79 19.10
N GLU A 305 -4.51 1.11 19.15
CA GLU A 305 -5.52 0.29 19.80
C GLU A 305 -6.80 0.17 18.99
N GLY A 306 -7.53 -0.91 19.22
CA GLY A 306 -8.80 -1.19 18.58
C GLY A 306 -8.72 -1.51 17.10
N SER A 307 -9.88 -1.64 16.48
CA SER A 307 -10.02 -1.97 15.07
C SER A 307 -10.12 -0.73 14.18
N GLN A 308 -10.12 -0.94 12.88
CA GLN A 308 -10.37 0.12 11.89
C GLN A 308 -11.80 0.71 11.95
N GLU A 309 -12.70 0.06 12.68
CA GLU A 309 -14.08 0.52 12.92
C GLU A 309 -14.18 1.46 14.13
N SER A 310 -13.12 1.62 14.90
CA SER A 310 -13.07 2.57 16.01
C SER A 310 -13.21 4.01 15.49
N LEU A 311 -14.06 4.79 16.16
CA LEU A 311 -14.24 6.22 15.93
C LEU A 311 -13.52 7.07 17.00
N ALA A 312 -12.62 6.46 17.79
CA ALA A 312 -11.84 7.14 18.80
C ALA A 312 -10.96 8.24 18.19
N ARG A 313 -10.86 9.37 18.87
CA ARG A 313 -10.11 10.56 18.46
C ARG A 313 -9.27 11.16 19.59
N ASP A 314 -9.00 10.39 20.64
CA ASP A 314 -8.19 10.89 21.76
C ASP A 314 -6.71 10.82 21.41
N ASP A 315 -6.13 11.95 20.98
CA ASP A 315 -4.70 12.11 20.71
C ASP A 315 -4.00 12.92 21.81
N THR A 316 -4.54 12.92 23.03
CA THR A 316 -3.95 13.62 24.16
C THR A 316 -2.70 12.91 24.71
N GLN A 317 -1.83 13.66 25.39
CA GLN A 317 -0.67 13.11 26.08
C GLN A 317 -1.06 12.07 27.15
N ASN A 318 -2.22 12.25 27.81
CA ASN A 318 -2.71 11.31 28.82
C ASN A 318 -3.05 9.96 28.18
N HIS A 319 -3.76 9.97 27.07
CA HIS A 319 -4.05 8.75 26.31
C HIS A 319 -2.76 8.08 25.83
N ALA A 320 -1.81 8.86 25.30
CA ALA A 320 -0.53 8.33 24.84
C ALA A 320 0.25 7.65 25.98
N ASN A 321 0.31 8.25 27.17
CA ASN A 321 0.97 7.67 28.33
C ASN A 321 0.28 6.37 28.79
N GLU A 322 -1.06 6.36 28.81
CA GLU A 322 -1.82 5.16 29.19
C GLU A 322 -1.58 4.02 28.19
N LEU A 323 -1.67 4.30 26.89
CA LEU A 323 -1.48 3.29 25.86
C LEU A 323 -0.06 2.71 25.86
N LEU A 324 0.96 3.56 26.04
CA LEU A 324 2.34 3.09 26.20
C LEU A 324 2.51 2.22 27.43
N SER A 325 1.91 2.60 28.57
CA SER A 325 1.95 1.81 29.80
C SER A 325 1.32 0.43 29.63
N ARG A 326 0.18 0.35 28.96
CA ARG A 326 -0.51 -0.92 28.62
C ARG A 326 0.35 -1.78 27.69
N ALA A 327 0.96 -1.19 26.67
CA ALA A 327 1.85 -1.92 25.76
C ALA A 327 3.10 -2.47 26.47
N ALA A 328 3.65 -1.73 27.43
CA ALA A 328 4.82 -2.14 28.21
C ALA A 328 4.56 -3.37 29.13
N GLU A 329 3.30 -3.67 29.42
CA GLU A 329 2.94 -4.91 30.13
C GLU A 329 3.19 -6.15 29.27
N TYR A 330 3.05 -6.04 27.95
CA TYR A 330 3.30 -7.13 27.00
C TYR A 330 4.71 -7.12 26.45
N VAL A 331 5.30 -5.92 26.30
CA VAL A 331 6.63 -5.72 25.70
C VAL A 331 7.53 -4.98 26.70
N PRO A 332 8.25 -5.70 27.57
CA PRO A 332 9.11 -5.09 28.62
C PRO A 332 10.16 -4.11 28.09
N GLY A 333 10.58 -4.27 26.82
CA GLY A 333 11.49 -3.34 26.15
C GLY A 333 10.98 -1.90 26.03
N LEU A 334 9.67 -1.68 26.25
CA LEU A 334 9.06 -0.34 26.29
C LEU A 334 9.18 0.34 27.67
N LYS A 335 9.60 -0.36 28.71
CA LYS A 335 9.71 0.21 30.07
C LYS A 335 10.74 1.33 30.08
N GLY A 336 10.31 2.50 30.58
CA GLY A 336 11.13 3.70 30.62
C GLY A 336 11.12 4.55 29.34
N ALA A 337 10.43 4.12 28.30
CA ALA A 337 10.20 4.93 27.14
C ALA A 337 9.23 6.10 27.44
N THR A 338 9.31 7.15 26.64
CA THR A 338 8.42 8.32 26.72
C THR A 338 7.40 8.23 25.58
N ALA A 339 6.12 8.38 25.92
CA ALA A 339 5.05 8.43 24.95
C ALA A 339 5.01 9.78 24.22
N ILE A 340 4.82 9.73 22.92
CA ILE A 340 4.67 10.90 22.04
C ILE A 340 3.33 10.74 21.35
N PRO A 341 2.33 11.62 21.61
CA PRO A 341 1.06 11.59 20.93
C PRO A 341 1.25 11.93 19.44
N VAL A 342 0.45 11.30 18.60
CA VAL A 342 0.38 11.57 17.17
C VAL A 342 -1.02 12.13 16.88
N PRO A 343 -1.15 13.25 16.17
CA PRO A 343 -2.46 13.79 15.80
C PRO A 343 -3.35 12.74 15.14
N VAL A 344 -4.67 12.86 15.33
CA VAL A 344 -5.63 11.93 14.71
C VAL A 344 -5.41 11.86 13.21
N GLY A 345 -5.16 10.66 12.71
CA GLY A 345 -5.10 10.38 11.28
C GLY A 345 -6.46 9.98 10.72
N TYR A 346 -6.75 10.35 9.48
CA TYR A 346 -7.98 9.95 8.81
C TYR A 346 -7.67 9.00 7.66
N ARG A 347 -8.27 7.81 7.71
CA ARG A 347 -8.10 6.80 6.67
C ARG A 347 -8.93 7.14 5.44
N PRO A 348 -8.39 7.08 4.22
CA PRO A 348 -9.18 7.21 3.01
C PRO A 348 -10.03 5.95 2.84
N MET A 349 -11.28 6.02 3.30
CA MET A 349 -12.17 4.88 3.42
C MET A 349 -13.37 5.03 2.47
N PRO A 350 -13.38 4.39 1.29
CA PRO A 350 -14.58 4.33 0.46
C PRO A 350 -15.76 3.78 1.24
N LEU A 351 -16.97 4.19 0.88
CA LEU A 351 -18.19 3.89 1.64
C LEU A 351 -18.38 2.37 1.86
N ASP A 352 -18.06 1.57 0.86
CA ASP A 352 -18.13 0.10 0.90
C ASP A 352 -16.86 -0.58 1.46
N GLY A 353 -15.81 0.19 1.78
CA GLY A 353 -14.54 -0.31 2.32
C GLY A 353 -13.56 -0.86 1.28
N PHE A 354 -13.92 -0.91 -0.01
CA PHE A 354 -13.07 -1.46 -1.06
C PHE A 354 -12.35 -0.39 -1.88
N PRO A 355 -11.22 -0.72 -2.53
CA PRO A 355 -10.52 0.22 -3.40
C PRO A 355 -11.43 0.79 -4.51
N VAL A 356 -11.20 2.04 -4.90
CA VAL A 356 -11.82 2.68 -6.07
C VAL A 356 -10.71 2.98 -7.06
N VAL A 357 -10.61 2.17 -8.11
CA VAL A 357 -9.46 2.20 -9.02
C VAL A 357 -9.91 2.08 -10.47
N GLY A 358 -9.44 3.00 -11.30
CA GLY A 358 -9.72 3.00 -12.73
C GLY A 358 -10.22 4.32 -13.26
N PHE A 359 -10.42 4.39 -14.57
CA PHE A 359 -11.00 5.55 -15.23
C PHE A 359 -12.46 5.74 -14.84
N SER A 360 -12.86 7.00 -14.65
CA SER A 360 -14.26 7.35 -14.42
C SER A 360 -15.04 7.34 -15.73
N PRO A 361 -16.22 6.69 -15.81
CA PRO A 361 -17.09 6.82 -16.98
C PRO A 361 -17.58 8.26 -17.22
N LYS A 362 -17.73 9.05 -16.15
CA LYS A 362 -18.21 10.45 -16.23
C LYS A 362 -17.12 11.42 -16.66
N ALA A 363 -15.87 11.11 -16.39
CA ALA A 363 -14.71 11.89 -16.80
C ALA A 363 -13.61 10.94 -17.31
N PRO A 364 -13.63 10.54 -18.59
CA PRO A 364 -12.78 9.49 -19.13
C PRO A 364 -11.27 9.75 -19.04
N ASN A 365 -10.86 10.98 -18.78
CA ASN A 365 -9.47 11.38 -18.60
C ASN A 365 -9.04 11.38 -17.12
N VAL A 366 -9.95 11.05 -16.20
CA VAL A 366 -9.69 11.03 -14.76
C VAL A 366 -9.61 9.58 -14.29
N TYR A 367 -8.45 9.22 -13.75
CA TYR A 367 -8.16 7.93 -13.14
C TYR A 367 -8.22 8.05 -11.62
N LEU A 368 -9.02 7.23 -10.98
CA LEU A 368 -9.18 7.22 -9.52
C LEU A 368 -8.25 6.18 -8.91
N ALA A 369 -7.59 6.52 -7.80
CA ALA A 369 -6.70 5.65 -7.04
C ALA A 369 -6.92 5.89 -5.54
N LEU A 370 -8.07 5.43 -5.03
CA LEU A 370 -8.48 5.59 -3.63
C LEU A 370 -8.58 4.22 -2.95
N THR A 371 -7.97 4.07 -1.78
CA THR A 371 -8.05 2.82 -1.01
C THR A 371 -7.67 3.00 0.45
N HIS A 372 -8.35 2.27 1.35
CA HIS A 372 -7.96 2.15 2.75
C HIS A 372 -6.61 1.42 2.92
N SER A 373 -6.37 0.33 2.20
CA SER A 373 -5.15 -0.49 2.34
C SER A 373 -3.97 0.01 1.50
N GLY A 374 -3.82 1.35 1.39
CA GLY A 374 -2.87 1.98 0.48
C GLY A 374 -1.43 1.52 0.64
N VAL A 375 -0.95 1.29 1.87
CA VAL A 375 0.42 0.79 2.11
C VAL A 375 0.61 -0.60 1.52
N THR A 376 -0.26 -1.55 1.86
CA THR A 376 -0.19 -2.90 1.28
C THR A 376 -0.28 -2.87 -0.24
N LEU A 377 -1.21 -2.06 -0.79
CA LEU A 377 -1.58 -2.09 -2.20
C LEU A 377 -0.73 -1.20 -3.12
N ALA A 378 0.13 -0.33 -2.58
CA ALA A 378 0.87 0.65 -3.37
C ALA A 378 1.62 0.06 -4.59
N PRO A 379 2.42 -1.03 -4.46
CA PRO A 379 3.13 -1.58 -5.62
C PRO A 379 2.19 -2.13 -6.69
N LEU A 380 1.13 -2.82 -6.28
CA LEU A 380 0.17 -3.40 -7.22
C LEU A 380 -0.64 -2.32 -7.94
N LEU A 381 -1.18 -1.34 -7.20
CA LEU A 381 -1.93 -0.24 -7.79
C LEU A 381 -1.09 0.57 -8.76
N ALA A 382 0.18 0.82 -8.43
CA ALA A 382 1.10 1.51 -9.31
C ALA A 382 1.32 0.76 -10.64
N GLN A 383 1.51 -0.55 -10.57
CA GLN A 383 1.65 -1.37 -11.77
C GLN A 383 0.36 -1.39 -12.60
N LEU A 384 -0.80 -1.63 -11.98
CA LEU A 384 -2.07 -1.76 -12.69
C LEU A 384 -2.50 -0.43 -13.30
N ALA A 385 -2.38 0.68 -12.58
CA ALA A 385 -2.64 2.02 -13.10
C ALA A 385 -1.74 2.34 -14.31
N THR A 386 -0.46 1.98 -14.22
CA THR A 386 0.47 2.20 -15.34
C THR A 386 0.08 1.39 -16.57
N MET A 387 -0.33 0.13 -16.42
CA MET A 387 -0.81 -0.70 -17.54
C MET A 387 -2.07 -0.10 -18.19
N GLU A 388 -3.01 0.41 -17.40
CA GLU A 388 -4.22 1.02 -17.95
C GLU A 388 -3.94 2.37 -18.63
N ILE A 389 -3.10 3.21 -18.01
CA ILE A 389 -2.84 4.56 -18.50
C ILE A 389 -1.88 4.57 -19.71
N VAL A 390 -0.80 3.80 -19.66
CA VAL A 390 0.24 3.82 -20.69
C VAL A 390 -0.03 2.82 -21.82
N ASP A 391 -0.49 1.60 -21.45
CA ASP A 391 -0.67 0.52 -22.42
C ASP A 391 -2.13 0.45 -22.94
N GLY A 392 -3.07 1.22 -22.34
CA GLY A 392 -4.49 1.18 -22.69
C GLY A 392 -5.15 -0.16 -22.34
N ALA A 393 -4.54 -0.94 -21.46
CA ALA A 393 -5.04 -2.26 -21.08
C ALA A 393 -6.29 -2.13 -20.20
N GLN A 394 -7.24 -3.02 -20.38
CA GLN A 394 -8.33 -3.19 -19.42
C GLN A 394 -7.97 -4.31 -18.46
N VAL A 395 -7.66 -3.96 -17.22
CA VAL A 395 -7.18 -4.92 -16.21
C VAL A 395 -8.38 -5.58 -15.50
N GLU A 396 -8.61 -6.86 -15.77
CA GLU A 396 -9.72 -7.64 -15.18
C GLU A 396 -9.65 -7.71 -13.65
N LEU A 397 -8.44 -7.76 -13.08
CA LEU A 397 -8.22 -7.79 -11.63
C LEU A 397 -8.84 -6.60 -10.89
N LEU A 398 -9.13 -5.50 -11.59
CA LEU A 398 -9.77 -4.31 -11.04
C LEU A 398 -11.31 -4.32 -11.20
N SER A 399 -11.92 -5.37 -11.74
CA SER A 399 -13.36 -5.39 -12.06
C SER A 399 -14.24 -5.10 -10.84
N ASP A 400 -13.92 -5.69 -9.67
CA ASP A 400 -14.65 -5.48 -8.42
C ASP A 400 -14.42 -4.08 -7.81
N PHE A 401 -13.41 -3.35 -8.29
CA PHE A 401 -12.93 -2.10 -7.70
C PHE A 401 -13.16 -0.87 -8.60
N ARG A 402 -13.93 -1.02 -9.67
CA ARG A 402 -14.18 0.07 -10.62
C ARG A 402 -15.01 1.20 -10.02
N PRO A 403 -14.71 2.47 -10.40
CA PRO A 403 -15.48 3.64 -9.96
C PRO A 403 -16.96 3.56 -10.32
N SER A 404 -17.30 2.93 -11.44
CA SER A 404 -18.66 2.83 -11.97
C SER A 404 -19.67 2.18 -11.01
N ARG A 405 -19.20 1.46 -9.98
CA ARG A 405 -20.08 0.90 -8.94
C ARG A 405 -20.77 1.96 -8.07
N PHE A 406 -20.30 3.20 -8.11
CA PHE A 406 -20.91 4.35 -7.43
C PHE A 406 -21.73 5.25 -8.37
N ASP A 407 -21.87 4.90 -9.65
CA ASP A 407 -22.59 5.70 -10.64
C ASP A 407 -24.12 5.43 -10.68
N GLN A 408 -24.65 4.68 -9.69
CA GLN A 408 -26.07 4.32 -9.61
C GLN A 408 -26.90 5.43 -8.99
#